data_917270c9e646739ae4dff96aaf8d5fb0
#
_entry.id   917270c9e646739ae4dff96aaf8d5fb0
#
_cell.length_a   1.000
_cell.length_b   1.000
_cell.length_c   1.000
_cell.angle_alpha   90.00
_cell.angle_beta   90.00
_cell.angle_gamma   90.00
#
_symmetry.space_group_name_H-M   'P 1'
#
loop_
_entity.id
_entity.type
_entity.pdbx_description
1 polymer ?
#
loop_
_entity_poly.entity_id
_entity_poly.type
_entity_poly.pdbx_seq_one_letter_code
_entity_poly.pdbx_strand_id
1 'polypeptide(L)'
;RIADPIFARYQPGMTYGDHVDDPIMGQGPRFRTDVSMTIFLHPPQSYDGGELVVRTAFGERRVKLAAGDAVVYPSSSLHHVAPVTRGERLVCLAWIQSYVRDAHKRELLYELNLAREQLLKRDPEGETSGYVDRSYANLVRMWSEL
;
A
#
# COMPACT_ATOMS: atom_id res chain seq x y z
N ARG A 1 13.03 1.58 -0.68
CA ARG A 1 13.45 0.90 0.56
C ARG A 1 12.22 0.32 1.25
N ILE A 2 12.34 -0.88 1.80
CA ILE A 2 11.30 -1.53 2.60
C ILE A 2 11.84 -1.63 4.02
N ALA A 3 11.00 -1.30 5.02
CA ALA A 3 11.30 -1.47 6.43
C ALA A 3 11.35 -2.96 6.81
N ASP A 4 12.04 -3.28 7.91
CA ASP A 4 11.93 -4.59 8.52
C ASP A 4 10.46 -4.85 8.93
N PRO A 5 9.91 -6.03 8.60
CA PRO A 5 8.51 -6.30 8.86
C PRO A 5 8.23 -6.47 10.34
N ILE A 6 7.03 -6.04 10.77
CA ILE A 6 6.52 -6.22 12.13
C ILE A 6 5.35 -7.18 12.08
N PHE A 7 5.34 -8.17 12.99
CA PHE A 7 4.21 -9.07 13.16
C PHE A 7 3.28 -8.54 14.25
N ALA A 8 2.02 -8.34 13.92
CA ALA A 8 1.01 -7.85 14.85
C ALA A 8 -0.09 -8.90 15.05
N ARG A 9 -0.34 -9.22 16.32
CA ARG A 9 -1.35 -10.18 16.76
C ARG A 9 -2.44 -9.47 17.56
N TYR A 10 -3.70 -9.68 17.15
CA TYR A 10 -4.88 -9.11 17.83
C TYR A 10 -5.76 -10.25 18.31
N GLN A 11 -6.07 -10.26 19.60
CA GLN A 11 -6.97 -11.18 20.27
C GLN A 11 -8.32 -10.50 20.55
N PRO A 12 -9.37 -11.24 20.98
CA PRO A 12 -10.67 -10.67 21.32
C PRO A 12 -10.56 -9.47 22.28
N GLY A 13 -11.22 -8.38 21.94
CA GLY A 13 -11.17 -7.10 22.66
C GLY A 13 -10.07 -6.15 22.19
N MET A 14 -9.06 -6.63 21.41
CA MET A 14 -8.02 -5.76 20.88
C MET A 14 -8.49 -5.02 19.64
N THR A 15 -8.05 -3.77 19.53
CA THR A 15 -8.28 -2.85 18.43
C THR A 15 -7.08 -1.94 18.27
N TYR A 16 -7.01 -1.19 17.20
CA TYR A 16 -6.05 -0.09 17.05
C TYR A 16 -6.80 1.13 16.54
N GLY A 17 -6.72 2.22 17.29
CA GLY A 17 -7.53 3.42 17.02
C GLY A 17 -7.17 4.16 15.73
N ASP A 18 -7.98 5.15 15.38
CA ASP A 18 -7.76 6.02 14.23
C ASP A 18 -6.39 6.71 14.30
N HIS A 19 -5.59 6.53 13.24
CA HIS A 19 -4.27 7.15 13.11
C HIS A 19 -3.84 7.25 11.64
N VAL A 20 -2.79 8.00 11.38
CA VAL A 20 -1.94 7.91 10.20
C VAL A 20 -0.60 7.35 10.65
N ASP A 21 0.10 6.66 9.77
CA ASP A 21 1.41 6.11 10.11
C ASP A 21 2.47 7.22 10.31
N ASP A 22 3.45 6.94 11.15
CA ASP A 22 4.58 7.85 11.36
C ASP A 22 5.25 8.18 10.03
N PRO A 23 5.48 9.46 9.70
CA PRO A 23 6.01 9.85 8.40
C PRO A 23 7.48 9.49 8.18
N ILE A 24 8.21 9.23 9.28
CA ILE A 24 9.64 8.89 9.29
C ILE A 24 9.88 7.82 10.33
N MET A 25 10.42 6.69 9.91
CA MET A 25 10.76 5.55 10.76
C MET A 25 12.25 5.20 10.69
N GLY A 26 12.69 4.29 11.59
CA GLY A 26 14.02 3.70 11.67
C GLY A 26 14.77 4.11 12.93
N GLN A 27 15.40 3.11 13.61
CA GLN A 27 16.25 3.31 14.79
C GLN A 27 17.73 3.60 14.41
N GLY A 28 18.07 3.41 13.13
CA GLY A 28 19.37 3.72 12.52
C GLY A 28 19.18 4.77 11.42
N PRO A 29 19.55 4.47 10.17
CA PRO A 29 19.23 5.35 9.04
C PRO A 29 17.71 5.51 8.89
N ARG A 30 17.23 6.74 9.08
CA ARG A 30 15.81 7.07 8.94
C ARG A 30 15.36 6.99 7.49
N PHE A 31 14.08 6.73 7.26
CA PHE A 31 13.46 6.68 5.94
C PHE A 31 12.01 7.17 6.02
N ARG A 32 11.51 7.70 4.90
CA ARG A 32 10.10 8.08 4.78
C ARG A 32 9.22 6.85 4.67
N THR A 33 8.03 6.94 5.21
CA THR A 33 6.98 5.95 5.06
C THR A 33 5.94 6.49 4.07
N ASP A 34 6.12 6.17 2.80
CA ASP A 34 5.23 6.67 1.75
C ASP A 34 4.05 5.73 1.49
N VAL A 35 4.27 4.43 1.71
CA VAL A 35 3.29 3.37 1.48
C VAL A 35 3.30 2.40 2.64
N SER A 36 2.13 2.08 3.17
CA SER A 36 1.90 1.05 4.18
C SER A 36 1.41 -0.22 3.53
N MET A 37 1.85 -1.35 4.05
CA MET A 37 1.46 -2.67 3.58
C MET A 37 1.05 -3.55 4.76
N THR A 38 -0.12 -4.19 4.63
CA THR A 38 -0.59 -5.23 5.55
C THR A 38 -0.75 -6.54 4.80
N ILE A 39 -0.01 -7.56 5.20
CA ILE A 39 -0.13 -8.93 4.70
C ILE A 39 -0.94 -9.72 5.73
N PHE A 40 -2.03 -10.36 5.30
CA PHE A 40 -2.86 -11.18 6.16
C PHE A 40 -2.23 -12.57 6.30
N LEU A 41 -2.10 -13.06 7.53
CA LEU A 41 -1.48 -14.36 7.80
C LEU A 41 -2.47 -15.40 8.28
N HIS A 42 -3.65 -14.98 8.76
CA HIS A 42 -4.73 -15.87 9.14
C HIS A 42 -5.90 -15.80 8.12
N PRO A 43 -6.57 -16.94 7.84
CA PRO A 43 -7.75 -16.95 6.99
C PRO A 43 -8.85 -16.04 7.54
N PRO A 44 -9.60 -15.29 6.71
CA PRO A 44 -10.62 -14.34 7.18
C PRO A 44 -11.76 -14.99 7.99
N GLN A 45 -11.98 -16.31 7.83
CA GLN A 45 -13.01 -17.05 8.58
C GLN A 45 -12.56 -17.47 9.98
N SER A 46 -11.25 -17.42 10.27
CA SER A 46 -10.69 -17.85 11.57
C SER A 46 -10.90 -16.84 12.70
N TYR A 47 -11.33 -15.61 12.38
CA TYR A 47 -11.61 -14.57 13.36
C TYR A 47 -12.76 -13.68 12.91
N ASP A 48 -13.42 -12.99 13.85
CA ASP A 48 -14.50 -12.03 13.61
C ASP A 48 -14.04 -10.62 14.02
N GLY A 49 -14.49 -9.61 13.26
CA GLY A 49 -13.96 -8.26 13.39
C GLY A 49 -12.54 -8.16 12.83
N GLY A 50 -11.74 -7.23 13.36
CA GLY A 50 -10.34 -7.07 13.00
C GLY A 50 -10.09 -6.60 11.57
N GLU A 51 -11.09 -6.04 10.88
CA GLU A 51 -10.91 -5.44 9.57
C GLU A 51 -9.91 -4.27 9.67
N LEU A 52 -9.03 -4.14 8.69
CA LEU A 52 -8.36 -2.87 8.43
C LEU A 52 -9.38 -1.94 7.78
N VAL A 53 -9.64 -0.81 8.42
CA VAL A 53 -10.60 0.20 7.92
C VAL A 53 -9.79 1.42 7.49
N VAL A 54 -9.83 1.74 6.19
CA VAL A 54 -9.17 2.91 5.62
C VAL A 54 -10.23 3.94 5.24
N ARG A 55 -10.08 5.18 5.71
CA ARG A 55 -10.96 6.29 5.36
C ARG A 55 -10.54 6.94 4.07
N THR A 56 -11.52 7.18 3.21
CA THR A 56 -11.36 7.91 1.96
C THR A 56 -12.33 9.09 1.92
N ALA A 57 -12.19 9.98 0.94
CA ALA A 57 -13.12 11.09 0.73
C ALA A 57 -14.57 10.61 0.44
N PHE A 58 -14.73 9.34 0.04
CA PHE A 58 -16.03 8.75 -0.32
C PHE A 58 -16.55 7.75 0.71
N GLY A 59 -15.93 7.68 1.89
CA GLY A 59 -16.33 6.79 2.98
C GLY A 59 -15.23 5.81 3.41
N GLU A 60 -15.62 4.81 4.19
CA GLU A 60 -14.71 3.81 4.73
C GLU A 60 -14.58 2.59 3.81
N ARG A 61 -13.38 2.09 3.69
CA ARG A 61 -13.06 0.83 3.03
C ARG A 61 -12.63 -0.18 4.08
N ARG A 62 -13.40 -1.25 4.25
CA ARG A 62 -13.08 -2.36 5.16
C ARG A 62 -12.36 -3.46 4.38
N VAL A 63 -11.21 -3.88 4.88
CA VAL A 63 -10.33 -4.86 4.21
C VAL A 63 -10.05 -6.01 5.15
N LYS A 64 -10.33 -7.23 4.68
CA LYS A 64 -10.06 -8.49 5.36
C LYS A 64 -9.85 -9.56 4.27
N LEU A 65 -8.60 -9.89 3.97
CA LEU A 65 -8.21 -10.71 2.83
C LEU A 65 -7.82 -12.13 3.26
N ALA A 66 -7.62 -13.00 2.29
CA ALA A 66 -7.14 -14.36 2.52
C ALA A 66 -5.70 -14.36 3.07
N ALA A 67 -5.32 -15.43 3.74
CA ALA A 67 -3.94 -15.59 4.20
C ALA A 67 -2.98 -15.62 2.99
N GLY A 68 -1.92 -14.82 3.05
CA GLY A 68 -0.97 -14.59 1.97
C GLY A 68 -1.28 -13.37 1.10
N ASP A 69 -2.52 -12.87 1.12
CA ASP A 69 -2.86 -11.64 0.41
C ASP A 69 -2.40 -10.40 1.16
N ALA A 70 -2.15 -9.34 0.42
CA ALA A 70 -1.73 -8.05 0.96
C ALA A 70 -2.60 -6.89 0.46
N VAL A 71 -2.75 -5.88 1.29
CA VAL A 71 -3.25 -4.56 0.91
C VAL A 71 -2.15 -3.53 1.08
N VAL A 72 -2.04 -2.64 0.10
CA VAL A 72 -1.13 -1.49 0.12
C VAL A 72 -1.93 -0.20 0.02
N TYR A 73 -1.53 0.82 0.76
CA TYR A 73 -2.22 2.12 0.78
C TYR A 73 -1.23 3.23 1.15
N PRO A 74 -1.52 4.49 0.81
CA PRO A 74 -0.68 5.61 1.24
C PRO A 74 -0.61 5.70 2.77
N SER A 75 0.59 5.79 3.35
CA SER A 75 0.79 5.87 4.80
C SER A 75 0.12 7.09 5.45
N SER A 76 -0.20 8.11 4.65
CA SER A 76 -0.97 9.30 5.05
C SER A 76 -2.48 9.07 5.18
N SER A 77 -2.98 7.88 4.79
CA SER A 77 -4.41 7.56 4.92
C SER A 77 -4.80 7.39 6.38
N LEU A 78 -5.88 8.04 6.82
CA LEU A 78 -6.46 7.80 8.14
C LEU A 78 -7.05 6.39 8.16
N HIS A 79 -6.62 5.57 9.13
CA HIS A 79 -7.06 4.19 9.22
C HIS A 79 -7.08 3.68 10.66
N HIS A 80 -7.74 2.56 10.85
CA HIS A 80 -7.78 1.85 12.13
C HIS A 80 -7.96 0.34 11.93
N VAL A 81 -7.79 -0.42 12.99
CA VAL A 81 -8.15 -1.84 13.05
C VAL A 81 -9.40 -1.98 13.91
N ALA A 82 -10.49 -2.49 13.32
CA ALA A 82 -11.74 -2.74 14.02
C ALA A 82 -11.53 -3.76 15.16
N PRO A 83 -12.32 -3.73 16.25
CA PRO A 83 -12.19 -4.68 17.33
C PRO A 83 -12.29 -6.13 16.85
N VAL A 84 -11.38 -6.99 17.30
CA VAL A 84 -11.51 -8.44 17.13
C VAL A 84 -12.50 -8.93 18.18
N THR A 85 -13.52 -9.68 17.77
CA THR A 85 -14.58 -10.19 18.68
C THR A 85 -14.48 -11.70 18.91
N ARG A 86 -13.86 -12.43 17.99
CA ARG A 86 -13.60 -13.88 18.12
C ARG A 86 -12.31 -14.25 17.37
N GLY A 87 -11.63 -15.30 17.81
CA GLY A 87 -10.44 -15.84 17.15
C GLY A 87 -9.23 -14.92 17.32
N GLU A 88 -8.30 -15.02 16.38
CA GLU A 88 -7.04 -14.26 16.39
C GLU A 88 -6.73 -13.73 15.00
N ARG A 89 -6.48 -12.42 14.90
CA ARG A 89 -5.98 -11.77 13.70
C ARG A 89 -4.45 -11.70 13.77
N LEU A 90 -3.77 -12.32 12.84
CA LEU A 90 -2.32 -12.21 12.68
C LEU A 90 -2.00 -11.57 11.33
N VAL A 91 -1.15 -10.57 11.33
CA VAL A 91 -0.70 -9.85 10.13
C VAL A 91 0.79 -9.54 10.19
N CYS A 92 1.37 -9.35 9.02
CA CYS A 92 2.69 -8.77 8.86
C CYS A 92 2.53 -7.35 8.29
N LEU A 93 3.15 -6.37 8.94
CA LEU A 93 3.12 -4.96 8.56
C LEU A 93 4.48 -4.56 8.02
N ALA A 94 4.52 -3.78 6.96
CA ALA A 94 5.73 -3.17 6.44
C ALA A 94 5.44 -1.77 5.89
N TRP A 95 6.46 -0.92 5.93
CA TRP A 95 6.43 0.43 5.36
C TRP A 95 7.46 0.54 4.25
N ILE A 96 7.09 1.27 3.20
CA ILE A 96 7.87 1.37 1.98
C ILE A 96 8.14 2.84 1.70
N GLN A 97 9.43 3.17 1.57
CA GLN A 97 9.85 4.43 0.98
C GLN A 97 9.81 4.29 -0.54
N SER A 98 8.93 5.04 -1.18
CA SER A 98 8.82 5.10 -2.64
C SER A 98 9.83 6.08 -3.22
N TYR A 99 10.33 5.81 -4.43
CA TYR A 99 11.08 6.81 -5.18
C TYR A 99 10.20 8.01 -5.55
N VAL A 100 8.92 7.80 -5.79
CA VAL A 100 7.95 8.89 -6.03
C VAL A 100 7.19 9.14 -4.73
N ARG A 101 7.51 10.26 -4.07
CA ARG A 101 6.96 10.61 -2.76
C ARG A 101 5.46 10.89 -2.78
N ASP A 102 4.99 11.64 -3.77
CA ASP A 102 3.61 12.09 -3.89
C ASP A 102 2.68 10.95 -4.29
N ALA A 103 1.61 10.73 -3.52
CA ALA A 103 0.66 9.64 -3.74
C ALA A 103 -0.13 9.79 -5.05
N HIS A 104 -0.51 11.02 -5.42
CA HIS A 104 -1.24 11.28 -6.67
C HIS A 104 -0.34 11.07 -7.89
N LYS A 105 0.94 11.45 -7.80
CA LYS A 105 1.91 11.16 -8.87
C LYS A 105 2.09 9.64 -9.04
N ARG A 106 2.13 8.86 -7.95
CA ARG A 106 2.17 7.39 -8.04
C ARG A 106 0.94 6.82 -8.72
N GLU A 107 -0.24 7.33 -8.39
CA GLU A 107 -1.50 6.91 -9.03
C GLU A 107 -1.48 7.21 -10.54
N LEU A 108 -1.12 8.43 -10.93
CA LEU A 108 -0.96 8.81 -12.35
C LEU A 108 0.04 7.91 -13.09
N LEU A 109 1.19 7.63 -12.48
CA LEU A 109 2.18 6.72 -13.07
C LEU A 109 1.65 5.29 -13.19
N TYR A 110 0.88 4.82 -12.21
CA TYR A 110 0.27 3.50 -12.27
C TYR A 110 -0.72 3.39 -13.45
N GLU A 111 -1.64 4.33 -13.58
CA GLU A 111 -2.60 4.36 -14.69
C GLU A 111 -1.92 4.48 -16.05
N LEU A 112 -0.92 5.37 -16.15
CA LEU A 112 -0.14 5.53 -17.38
C LEU A 112 0.63 4.25 -17.71
N ASN A 113 1.17 3.55 -16.72
CA ASN A 113 1.85 2.28 -16.93
C ASN A 113 0.93 1.18 -17.44
N LEU A 114 -0.32 1.11 -16.94
CA LEU A 114 -1.31 0.16 -17.46
C LEU A 114 -1.56 0.38 -18.96
N ALA A 115 -1.73 1.63 -19.38
CA ALA A 115 -1.89 1.98 -20.80
C ALA A 115 -0.63 1.67 -21.61
N ARG A 116 0.55 2.01 -21.06
CA ARG A 116 1.86 1.74 -21.65
C ARG A 116 2.07 0.24 -21.92
N GLU A 117 1.82 -0.60 -20.91
CA GLU A 117 1.98 -2.05 -21.04
C GLU A 117 1.05 -2.65 -22.11
N GLN A 118 -0.18 -2.17 -22.20
CA GLN A 118 -1.10 -2.62 -23.25
C GLN A 118 -0.63 -2.21 -24.65
N LEU A 119 -0.13 -0.99 -24.81
CA LEU A 119 0.40 -0.50 -26.08
C LEU A 119 1.64 -1.29 -26.51
N LEU A 120 2.61 -1.48 -25.62
CA LEU A 120 3.83 -2.23 -25.88
C LEU A 120 3.53 -3.71 -26.19
N LYS A 121 2.53 -4.30 -25.56
CA LYS A 121 2.11 -5.68 -25.85
C LYS A 121 1.49 -5.81 -27.25
N ARG A 122 0.72 -4.80 -27.69
CA ARG A 122 0.03 -4.80 -28.97
C ARG A 122 0.93 -4.42 -30.15
N ASP A 123 1.78 -3.44 -29.96
CA ASP A 123 2.65 -2.87 -30.99
C ASP A 123 3.94 -2.33 -30.35
N PRO A 124 4.93 -3.22 -30.08
CA PRO A 124 6.16 -2.85 -29.36
C PRO A 124 7.05 -1.86 -30.11
N GLU A 125 7.04 -1.89 -31.44
CA GLU A 125 7.84 -1.02 -32.31
C GLU A 125 7.05 0.19 -32.84
N GLY A 126 5.78 0.33 -32.46
CA GLY A 126 4.92 1.40 -32.90
C GLY A 126 5.32 2.77 -32.36
N GLU A 127 5.19 3.79 -33.18
CA GLU A 127 5.54 5.17 -32.83
C GLU A 127 4.77 5.66 -31.59
N THR A 128 3.46 5.36 -31.49
CA THR A 128 2.61 5.69 -30.36
C THR A 128 3.08 5.01 -29.07
N SER A 129 3.42 3.71 -29.16
CA SER A 129 3.97 2.95 -28.03
C SER A 129 5.26 3.58 -27.54
N GLY A 130 6.14 3.99 -28.46
CA GLY A 130 7.38 4.68 -28.17
C GLY A 130 7.19 6.05 -27.51
N TYR A 131 6.17 6.83 -27.90
CA TYR A 131 5.88 8.11 -27.24
C TYR A 131 5.44 7.91 -25.78
N VAL A 132 4.53 6.96 -25.54
CA VAL A 132 4.02 6.69 -24.19
C VAL A 132 5.13 6.12 -23.31
N ASP A 133 5.94 5.19 -23.83
CA ASP A 133 7.06 4.59 -23.10
C ASP A 133 8.09 5.62 -22.64
N ARG A 134 8.54 6.49 -23.56
CA ARG A 134 9.48 7.58 -23.22
C ARG A 134 8.88 8.60 -22.26
N SER A 135 7.59 8.93 -22.42
CA SER A 135 6.91 9.87 -21.53
C SER A 135 6.84 9.31 -20.12
N TYR A 136 6.47 8.04 -19.96
CA TYR A 136 6.45 7.36 -18.65
C TYR A 136 7.84 7.38 -18.01
N ALA A 137 8.88 6.96 -18.75
CA ALA A 137 10.25 6.93 -18.22
C ALA A 137 10.74 8.32 -17.79
N ASN A 138 10.40 9.38 -18.53
CA ASN A 138 10.76 10.74 -18.18
C ASN A 138 9.96 11.28 -16.98
N LEU A 139 8.68 10.95 -16.84
CA LEU A 139 7.89 11.30 -15.65
C LEU A 139 8.45 10.63 -14.40
N VAL A 140 8.82 9.35 -14.48
CA VAL A 140 9.51 8.66 -13.37
C VAL A 140 10.81 9.40 -13.02
N ARG A 141 11.63 9.75 -14.00
CA ARG A 141 12.90 10.50 -13.78
C ARG A 141 12.66 11.86 -13.12
N MET A 142 11.63 12.60 -13.57
CA MET A 142 11.31 13.94 -13.04
C MET A 142 10.75 13.91 -11.62
N TRP A 143 10.06 12.84 -11.24
CA TRP A 143 9.35 12.74 -9.96
C TRP A 143 10.06 11.86 -8.93
N SER A 144 11.14 11.19 -9.32
CA SER A 144 11.90 10.36 -8.39
C SER A 144 12.80 11.20 -7.47
N GLU A 145 12.80 10.82 -6.19
CA GLU A 145 13.68 11.35 -5.14
C GLU A 145 14.48 10.18 -4.56
N LEU A 146 15.81 10.32 -4.45
CA LEU A 146 16.72 9.30 -3.89
C LEU A 146 16.94 9.48 -2.38
#